data_92ca7dbc1e6b664bd3ac7c54dc1b182a
#
_entry.id   92ca7dbc1e6b664bd3ac7c54dc1b182a
#
_cell.length_a   1.000
_cell.length_b   1.000
_cell.length_c   1.000
_cell.angle_alpha   90.00
_cell.angle_beta   90.00
_cell.angle_gamma   90.00
#
_symmetry.space_group_name_H-M   'P 1'
#
loop_
_entity.id
_entity.type
_entity.pdbx_description
1 polymer ?
#
loop_
_entity_poly.entity_id
_entity_poly.type
_entity_poly.pdbx_seq_one_letter_code
_entity_poly.pdbx_strand_id
1 'polypeptide(L)'
;MSYQRIICLTEETVETLYLLGQEHRIVGVTGYAVRPARVRREKPRVGAFTSADLEKIKALRPDLVLTFSDLQADIVAGLIRAGIEVHAYNQRDVAGILAMIRNLGALLGVAEQANALAAGHQARLAEVAATPRASRPRVFIEEWDDPLISGIGWVSELVGIAGGQDVFPELAVMGAARDRILTPNQVPPRAPEVILASWCGKKVVPARIAARPGWDAVPAVRDGRIHEIKSPLILQPGPAALTDGLDAIVHALWGK
;
A
#
# COMPACT_ATOMS: atom_id res chain seq x y z
N MET A 1 -2.06 -17.56 25.07
CA MET A 1 -3.47 -17.19 24.68
C MET A 1 -3.39 -16.47 23.34
N SER A 2 -4.30 -16.75 22.41
CA SER A 2 -4.33 -16.11 21.09
C SER A 2 -5.44 -15.05 21.06
N TYR A 3 -5.20 -13.89 20.47
CA TYR A 3 -6.17 -12.81 20.32
C TYR A 3 -7.43 -13.28 19.59
N GLN A 4 -8.61 -12.88 20.07
CA GLN A 4 -9.91 -13.31 19.56
C GLN A 4 -10.79 -12.15 19.08
N ARG A 5 -10.49 -10.91 19.49
CA ARG A 5 -11.30 -9.72 19.20
C ARG A 5 -10.42 -8.59 18.68
N ILE A 6 -10.14 -8.65 17.38
CA ILE A 6 -9.14 -7.81 16.73
C ILE A 6 -9.83 -6.64 16.03
N ILE A 7 -9.29 -5.44 16.21
CA ILE A 7 -9.64 -4.28 15.38
C ILE A 7 -8.46 -3.96 14.47
N CYS A 8 -8.74 -3.78 13.17
CA CYS A 8 -7.75 -3.40 12.18
C CYS A 8 -8.00 -1.95 11.73
N LEU A 9 -7.11 -1.04 12.11
CA LEU A 9 -7.20 0.37 11.71
C LEU A 9 -6.56 0.66 10.35
N THR A 10 -6.09 -0.39 9.66
CA THR A 10 -5.47 -0.32 8.33
C THR A 10 -5.93 -1.48 7.44
N GLU A 11 -5.84 -1.27 6.12
CA GLU A 11 -6.40 -2.20 5.13
C GLU A 11 -5.59 -3.48 5.00
N GLU A 12 -4.25 -3.37 5.04
CA GLU A 12 -3.32 -4.50 4.82
C GLU A 12 -3.46 -5.59 5.89
N THR A 13 -3.73 -5.19 7.13
CA THR A 13 -3.96 -6.15 8.22
C THR A 13 -5.31 -6.85 8.07
N VAL A 14 -6.35 -6.14 7.58
CA VAL A 14 -7.64 -6.74 7.25
C VAL A 14 -7.47 -7.82 6.18
N GLU A 15 -6.89 -7.46 5.03
CA GLU A 15 -6.71 -8.40 3.92
C GLU A 15 -5.89 -9.62 4.35
N THR A 16 -4.80 -9.40 5.11
CA THR A 16 -3.96 -10.49 5.62
C THR A 16 -4.76 -11.46 6.51
N LEU A 17 -5.60 -10.95 7.42
CA LEU A 17 -6.43 -11.80 8.27
C LEU A 17 -7.45 -12.62 7.46
N TYR A 18 -8.05 -12.04 6.42
CA TYR A 18 -8.93 -12.79 5.52
C TYR A 18 -8.19 -13.87 4.74
N LEU A 19 -6.98 -13.60 4.25
CA LEU A 19 -6.15 -14.59 3.55
C LEU A 19 -5.66 -15.72 4.46
N LEU A 20 -5.52 -15.45 5.77
CA LEU A 20 -5.17 -16.46 6.77
C LEU A 20 -6.38 -17.21 7.35
N GLY A 21 -7.62 -16.94 6.89
CA GLY A 21 -8.85 -17.54 7.42
C GLY A 21 -9.18 -17.08 8.85
N GLN A 22 -8.66 -15.92 9.28
CA GLN A 22 -8.84 -15.38 10.63
C GLN A 22 -9.84 -14.21 10.70
N GLU A 23 -10.64 -14.01 9.66
CA GLU A 23 -11.64 -12.94 9.58
C GLU A 23 -12.70 -13.02 10.68
N HIS A 24 -12.96 -14.20 11.23
CA HIS A 24 -13.90 -14.38 12.33
C HIS A 24 -13.47 -13.63 13.62
N ARG A 25 -12.17 -13.37 13.78
CA ARG A 25 -11.60 -12.61 14.91
C ARG A 25 -11.73 -11.09 14.73
N ILE A 26 -12.00 -10.61 13.52
CA ILE A 26 -12.13 -9.17 13.26
C ILE A 26 -13.47 -8.67 13.80
N VAL A 27 -13.44 -7.77 14.77
CA VAL A 27 -14.62 -7.12 15.37
C VAL A 27 -14.81 -5.68 14.93
N GLY A 28 -13.83 -5.06 14.25
CA GLY A 28 -13.93 -3.71 13.72
C GLY A 28 -12.81 -3.41 12.72
N VAL A 29 -13.09 -2.52 11.77
CA VAL A 29 -12.15 -2.18 10.69
C VAL A 29 -12.14 -0.68 10.40
N THR A 30 -11.05 -0.21 9.76
CA THR A 30 -11.01 1.12 9.14
C THR A 30 -12.09 1.25 8.05
N GLY A 31 -12.60 2.48 7.86
CA GLY A 31 -13.56 2.79 6.81
C GLY A 31 -13.03 2.59 5.39
N TYR A 32 -11.70 2.53 5.24
CA TYR A 32 -11.01 2.30 3.95
C TYR A 32 -10.86 0.82 3.60
N ALA A 33 -11.11 -0.12 4.51
CA ALA A 33 -11.04 -1.54 4.22
C ALA A 33 -12.04 -1.92 3.12
N VAL A 34 -11.50 -2.33 1.96
CA VAL A 34 -12.28 -2.69 0.76
C VAL A 34 -11.94 -4.08 0.24
N ARG A 35 -10.92 -4.72 0.81
CA ARG A 35 -10.43 -6.03 0.40
C ARG A 35 -10.48 -7.02 1.57
N PRO A 36 -11.10 -8.20 1.35
CA PRO A 36 -11.96 -8.53 0.21
C PRO A 36 -13.26 -7.70 0.22
N ALA A 37 -13.95 -7.58 -0.91
CA ALA A 37 -15.12 -6.70 -1.07
C ALA A 37 -16.23 -6.94 -0.01
N ARG A 38 -16.35 -8.19 0.50
CA ARG A 38 -17.33 -8.59 1.52
C ARG A 38 -17.11 -7.91 2.88
N VAL A 39 -15.87 -7.45 3.19
CA VAL A 39 -15.55 -6.80 4.48
C VAL A 39 -16.47 -5.61 4.79
N ARG A 40 -16.85 -4.84 3.76
CA ARG A 40 -17.73 -3.66 3.92
C ARG A 40 -19.11 -3.98 4.49
N ARG A 41 -19.58 -5.21 4.31
CA ARG A 41 -20.89 -5.69 4.80
C ARG A 41 -20.76 -6.49 6.08
N GLU A 42 -19.60 -7.12 6.29
CA GLU A 42 -19.39 -8.06 7.41
C GLU A 42 -18.86 -7.37 8.67
N LYS A 43 -18.15 -6.25 8.52
CA LYS A 43 -17.41 -5.67 9.66
C LYS A 43 -17.80 -4.22 9.91
N PRO A 44 -18.05 -3.86 11.20
CA PRO A 44 -18.36 -2.48 11.57
C PRO A 44 -17.12 -1.58 11.38
N ARG A 45 -17.36 -0.35 10.91
CA ARG A 45 -16.32 0.66 10.75
C ARG A 45 -16.12 1.42 12.05
N VAL A 46 -14.87 1.60 12.47
CA VAL A 46 -14.51 2.25 13.74
C VAL A 46 -13.71 3.54 13.56
N GLY A 47 -13.48 3.97 12.32
CA GLY A 47 -12.72 5.19 12.02
C GLY A 47 -12.30 5.25 10.57
N ALA A 48 -11.46 6.23 10.26
CA ALA A 48 -10.74 6.38 9.01
C ALA A 48 -9.25 6.12 9.24
N PHE A 49 -8.37 6.39 8.26
CA PHE A 49 -6.94 6.12 8.41
C PHE A 49 -6.28 6.99 9.50
N THR A 50 -6.61 8.30 9.54
CA THR A 50 -6.03 9.27 10.50
C THR A 50 -6.96 9.61 11.66
N SER A 51 -8.08 8.90 11.80
CA SER A 51 -9.03 9.12 12.89
C SER A 51 -9.65 7.81 13.36
N ALA A 52 -9.89 7.67 14.65
CA ALA A 52 -10.53 6.52 15.24
C ALA A 52 -11.59 6.97 16.27
N ASP A 53 -12.73 6.30 16.26
CA ASP A 53 -13.78 6.47 17.26
C ASP A 53 -13.46 5.57 18.47
N LEU A 54 -12.79 6.16 19.46
CA LEU A 54 -12.32 5.43 20.64
C LEU A 54 -13.45 4.81 21.45
N GLU A 55 -14.60 5.49 21.56
CA GLU A 55 -15.75 4.96 22.31
C GLU A 55 -16.35 3.74 21.57
N LYS A 56 -16.45 3.81 20.27
CA LYS A 56 -16.89 2.69 19.45
C LYS A 56 -15.90 1.50 19.52
N ILE A 57 -14.59 1.78 19.53
CA ILE A 57 -13.57 0.77 19.71
C ILE A 57 -13.74 0.09 21.08
N LYS A 58 -13.86 0.85 22.17
CA LYS A 58 -14.08 0.32 23.52
C LYS A 58 -15.36 -0.53 23.62
N ALA A 59 -16.46 -0.08 22.99
CA ALA A 59 -17.72 -0.82 22.98
C ALA A 59 -17.59 -2.19 22.32
N LEU A 60 -16.69 -2.35 21.34
CA LEU A 60 -16.38 -3.63 20.70
C LEU A 60 -15.50 -4.53 21.56
N ARG A 61 -14.97 -4.07 22.68
CA ARG A 61 -14.11 -4.82 23.62
C ARG A 61 -13.01 -5.62 22.92
N PRO A 62 -12.12 -4.97 22.15
CA PRO A 62 -11.01 -5.66 21.49
C PRO A 62 -10.00 -6.15 22.53
N ASP A 63 -9.33 -7.26 22.22
CA ASP A 63 -8.14 -7.74 22.92
C ASP A 63 -6.85 -7.37 22.17
N LEU A 64 -6.96 -6.86 20.93
CA LEU A 64 -5.86 -6.34 20.14
C LEU A 64 -6.36 -5.30 19.12
N VAL A 65 -5.61 -4.21 18.97
CA VAL A 65 -5.79 -3.25 17.86
C VAL A 65 -4.53 -3.23 17.00
N LEU A 66 -4.68 -3.41 15.69
CA LEU A 66 -3.62 -3.34 14.70
C LEU A 66 -3.62 -1.96 14.05
N THR A 67 -2.45 -1.33 14.00
CA THR A 67 -2.24 0.04 13.49
C THR A 67 -1.04 0.08 12.54
N PHE A 68 -0.84 1.22 11.88
CA PHE A 68 0.27 1.41 10.95
C PHE A 68 0.82 2.84 11.02
N SER A 69 2.14 2.95 11.09
CA SER A 69 2.95 4.15 10.94
C SER A 69 2.74 5.27 11.98
N ASP A 70 3.60 6.27 11.87
CA ASP A 70 3.59 7.51 12.66
C ASP A 70 2.30 8.32 12.48
N LEU A 71 1.59 8.18 11.36
CA LEU A 71 0.33 8.86 11.10
C LEU A 71 -0.79 8.45 12.07
N GLN A 72 -0.67 7.29 12.72
CA GLN A 72 -1.59 6.81 13.75
C GLN A 72 -1.03 6.92 15.18
N ALA A 73 0.10 7.59 15.40
CA ALA A 73 0.76 7.67 16.70
C ALA A 73 -0.15 8.19 17.82
N ASP A 74 -0.93 9.25 17.56
CA ASP A 74 -1.88 9.81 18.54
C ASP A 74 -3.03 8.85 18.84
N ILE A 75 -3.51 8.11 17.84
CA ILE A 75 -4.52 7.07 18.02
C ILE A 75 -3.96 5.95 18.91
N VAL A 76 -2.73 5.49 18.64
CA VAL A 76 -2.02 4.48 19.45
C VAL A 76 -1.90 4.94 20.91
N ALA A 77 -1.45 6.18 21.13
CA ALA A 77 -1.34 6.74 22.47
C ALA A 77 -2.71 6.78 23.20
N GLY A 78 -3.79 7.12 22.51
CA GLY A 78 -5.15 7.10 23.03
C GLY A 78 -5.62 5.70 23.41
N LEU A 79 -5.35 4.71 22.58
CA LEU A 79 -5.70 3.30 22.82
C LEU A 79 -4.95 2.74 24.04
N ILE A 80 -3.64 3.01 24.16
CA ILE A 80 -2.82 2.57 25.29
C ILE A 80 -3.34 3.20 26.60
N ARG A 81 -3.65 4.51 26.61
CA ARG A 81 -4.25 5.17 27.79
C ARG A 81 -5.61 4.58 28.17
N ALA A 82 -6.32 4.02 27.21
CA ALA A 82 -7.59 3.33 27.44
C ALA A 82 -7.41 1.86 27.90
N GLY A 83 -6.18 1.38 28.10
CA GLY A 83 -5.89 0.03 28.51
C GLY A 83 -6.05 -1.03 27.42
N ILE A 84 -6.02 -0.63 26.15
CA ILE A 84 -6.18 -1.52 24.99
C ILE A 84 -4.79 -1.89 24.46
N GLU A 85 -4.57 -3.18 24.21
CA GLU A 85 -3.32 -3.66 23.61
C GLU A 85 -3.25 -3.29 22.13
N VAL A 86 -2.09 -2.79 21.68
CA VAL A 86 -1.85 -2.30 20.33
C VAL A 86 -0.59 -2.93 19.76
N HIS A 87 -0.67 -3.39 18.51
CA HIS A 87 0.50 -3.71 17.72
C HIS A 87 0.57 -2.75 16.53
N ALA A 88 1.62 -1.94 16.49
CA ALA A 88 1.86 -0.96 15.43
C ALA A 88 2.86 -1.49 14.41
N TYR A 89 2.42 -1.63 13.17
CA TYR A 89 3.28 -1.96 12.04
C TYR A 89 3.88 -0.69 11.41
N ASN A 90 5.04 -0.84 10.73
CA ASN A 90 5.68 0.29 10.05
C ASN A 90 6.54 -0.19 8.85
N GLN A 91 6.06 -1.19 8.11
CA GLN A 91 6.75 -1.70 6.93
C GLN A 91 6.80 -0.64 5.82
N ARG A 92 7.96 -0.50 5.17
CA ARG A 92 8.20 0.52 4.14
C ARG A 92 8.76 -0.07 2.85
N ASP A 93 8.97 -1.39 2.81
CA ASP A 93 9.55 -2.14 1.70
C ASP A 93 8.85 -3.50 1.52
N VAL A 94 9.16 -4.19 0.45
CA VAL A 94 8.59 -5.51 0.13
C VAL A 94 8.97 -6.55 1.18
N ALA A 95 10.19 -6.52 1.69
CA ALA A 95 10.62 -7.43 2.74
C ALA A 95 9.83 -7.23 4.03
N GLY A 96 9.57 -5.98 4.39
CA GLY A 96 8.73 -5.61 5.54
C GLY A 96 7.28 -6.07 5.40
N ILE A 97 6.70 -6.00 4.18
CA ILE A 97 5.36 -6.55 3.92
C ILE A 97 5.33 -8.06 4.19
N LEU A 98 6.30 -8.80 3.68
CA LEU A 98 6.41 -10.24 3.92
C LEU A 98 6.64 -10.57 5.41
N ALA A 99 7.43 -9.74 6.10
CA ALA A 99 7.65 -9.87 7.54
C ALA A 99 6.38 -9.58 8.35
N MET A 100 5.59 -8.56 7.96
CA MET A 100 4.30 -8.24 8.59
C MET A 100 3.33 -9.44 8.49
N ILE A 101 3.22 -10.07 7.33
CA ILE A 101 2.36 -11.26 7.14
C ILE A 101 2.78 -12.39 8.09
N ARG A 102 4.09 -12.69 8.18
CA ARG A 102 4.63 -13.74 9.06
C ARG A 102 4.42 -13.41 10.53
N ASN A 103 4.71 -12.16 10.91
CA ASN A 103 4.57 -11.68 12.28
C ASN A 103 3.11 -11.75 12.74
N LEU A 104 2.17 -11.28 11.91
CA LEU A 104 0.74 -11.33 12.21
C LEU A 104 0.25 -12.77 12.39
N GLY A 105 0.70 -13.69 11.53
CA GLY A 105 0.38 -15.11 11.69
C GLY A 105 0.94 -15.73 12.98
N ALA A 106 2.17 -15.38 13.34
CA ALA A 106 2.79 -15.84 14.60
C ALA A 106 2.02 -15.30 15.81
N LEU A 107 1.66 -14.01 15.81
CA LEU A 107 0.88 -13.35 16.86
C LEU A 107 -0.49 -14.03 17.08
N LEU A 108 -1.08 -14.57 16.02
CA LEU A 108 -2.39 -15.21 16.05
C LEU A 108 -2.35 -16.75 16.22
N GLY A 109 -1.16 -17.33 16.30
CA GLY A 109 -0.98 -18.79 16.43
C GLY A 109 -1.22 -19.56 15.13
N VAL A 110 -1.09 -18.91 13.97
CA VAL A 110 -1.23 -19.49 12.62
C VAL A 110 0.03 -19.27 11.78
N ALA A 111 1.19 -19.42 12.41
CA ALA A 111 2.50 -19.12 11.82
C ALA A 111 2.79 -19.95 10.57
N GLU A 112 2.38 -21.21 10.52
CA GLU A 112 2.59 -22.09 9.37
C GLU A 112 1.88 -21.56 8.13
N GLN A 113 0.58 -21.22 8.27
CA GLN A 113 -0.23 -20.65 7.17
C GLN A 113 0.35 -19.30 6.69
N ALA A 114 0.78 -18.44 7.62
CA ALA A 114 1.37 -17.15 7.29
C ALA A 114 2.72 -17.28 6.59
N ASN A 115 3.55 -18.24 7.00
CA ASN A 115 4.80 -18.54 6.33
C ASN A 115 4.56 -19.06 4.91
N ALA A 116 3.60 -19.94 4.72
CA ALA A 116 3.22 -20.44 3.40
C ALA A 116 2.69 -19.31 2.50
N LEU A 117 1.83 -18.43 3.02
CA LEU A 117 1.31 -17.27 2.29
C LEU A 117 2.46 -16.33 1.86
N ALA A 118 3.34 -15.98 2.80
CA ALA A 118 4.48 -15.11 2.50
C ALA A 118 5.46 -15.75 1.51
N ALA A 119 5.71 -17.06 1.61
CA ALA A 119 6.54 -17.80 0.66
C ALA A 119 5.92 -17.81 -0.75
N GLY A 120 4.60 -17.97 -0.87
CA GLY A 120 3.88 -17.88 -2.14
C GLY A 120 4.03 -16.52 -2.80
N HIS A 121 3.89 -15.44 -2.03
CA HIS A 121 4.13 -14.09 -2.55
C HIS A 121 5.60 -13.89 -2.97
N GLN A 122 6.54 -14.37 -2.17
CA GLN A 122 7.97 -14.28 -2.49
C GLN A 122 8.33 -15.03 -3.80
N ALA A 123 7.77 -16.22 -4.00
CA ALA A 123 7.95 -16.99 -5.23
C ALA A 123 7.39 -16.23 -6.45
N ARG A 124 6.20 -15.64 -6.34
CA ARG A 124 5.61 -14.83 -7.41
C ARG A 124 6.47 -13.60 -7.75
N LEU A 125 6.97 -12.88 -6.75
CA LEU A 125 7.87 -11.74 -6.96
C LEU A 125 9.13 -12.18 -7.73
N ALA A 126 9.71 -13.33 -7.37
CA ALA A 126 10.88 -13.88 -8.03
C ALA A 126 10.58 -14.29 -9.48
N GLU A 127 9.42 -14.89 -9.75
CA GLU A 127 8.96 -15.24 -11.10
C GLU A 127 8.83 -14.00 -12.00
N VAL A 128 8.19 -12.94 -11.49
CA VAL A 128 8.05 -11.68 -12.24
C VAL A 128 9.42 -11.05 -12.51
N ALA A 129 10.30 -11.01 -11.51
CA ALA A 129 11.64 -10.46 -11.63
C ALA A 129 12.52 -11.24 -12.64
N ALA A 130 12.35 -12.56 -12.72
CA ALA A 130 13.07 -13.43 -13.65
C ALA A 130 12.56 -13.35 -15.09
N THR A 131 11.41 -12.71 -15.34
CA THR A 131 10.83 -12.59 -16.69
C THR A 131 11.71 -11.72 -17.58
N PRO A 132 12.28 -12.25 -18.71
CA PRO A 132 13.11 -11.45 -19.60
C PRO A 132 12.36 -10.24 -20.17
N ARG A 133 12.98 -9.07 -20.19
CA ARG A 133 12.43 -7.83 -20.74
C ARG A 133 13.38 -7.23 -21.78
N ALA A 134 12.83 -6.71 -22.87
CA ALA A 134 13.63 -6.12 -23.96
C ALA A 134 14.24 -4.75 -23.57
N SER A 135 13.67 -4.07 -22.59
CA SER A 135 14.09 -2.74 -22.14
C SER A 135 13.81 -2.58 -20.64
N ARG A 136 14.20 -1.44 -20.08
CA ARG A 136 13.92 -1.06 -18.69
C ARG A 136 13.35 0.35 -18.69
N PRO A 137 12.02 0.52 -18.90
CA PRO A 137 11.41 1.83 -19.03
C PRO A 137 11.57 2.66 -17.75
N ARG A 138 11.83 3.97 -17.92
CA ARG A 138 11.83 4.94 -16.83
C ARG A 138 10.40 5.23 -16.39
N VAL A 139 10.16 5.12 -15.10
CA VAL A 139 8.82 5.21 -14.51
C VAL A 139 8.76 6.35 -13.50
N PHE A 140 7.85 7.26 -13.67
CA PHE A 140 7.47 8.20 -12.63
C PHE A 140 6.28 7.64 -11.86
N ILE A 141 6.44 7.50 -10.54
CA ILE A 141 5.38 7.07 -9.64
C ILE A 141 4.81 8.33 -8.96
N GLU A 142 3.53 8.60 -9.19
CA GLU A 142 2.83 9.74 -8.62
C GLU A 142 1.82 9.27 -7.56
N GLU A 143 2.17 9.45 -6.29
CA GLU A 143 1.33 9.05 -5.15
C GLU A 143 0.23 10.06 -4.85
N TRP A 144 0.48 11.34 -5.18
CA TRP A 144 -0.48 12.43 -4.99
C TRP A 144 -0.19 13.58 -5.96
N ASP A 145 -1.24 14.35 -6.33
CA ASP A 145 -1.15 15.37 -7.38
C ASP A 145 -0.87 16.79 -6.88
N ASP A 146 -1.33 17.15 -5.67
CA ASP A 146 -1.14 18.49 -5.11
C ASP A 146 -1.16 18.44 -3.56
N PRO A 147 -0.01 18.65 -2.88
CA PRO A 147 1.32 18.78 -3.51
C PRO A 147 1.73 17.51 -4.28
N LEU A 148 2.54 17.66 -5.33
CA LEU A 148 3.04 16.52 -6.09
C LEU A 148 3.94 15.65 -5.21
N ILE A 149 3.58 14.38 -5.01
CA ILE A 149 4.32 13.44 -4.17
C ILE A 149 4.77 12.26 -5.02
N SER A 150 6.08 11.95 -4.98
CA SER A 150 6.65 10.78 -5.66
C SER A 150 6.32 9.47 -4.92
N GLY A 151 6.62 8.34 -5.57
CA GLY A 151 6.33 7.00 -5.06
C GLY A 151 7.01 6.66 -3.74
N ILE A 152 6.36 5.78 -2.98
CA ILE A 152 6.84 5.23 -1.71
C ILE A 152 7.67 3.95 -1.96
N GLY A 153 8.53 3.57 -1.00
CA GLY A 153 9.55 2.54 -1.11
C GLY A 153 9.10 1.23 -1.73
N TRP A 154 8.08 0.57 -1.18
CA TRP A 154 7.61 -0.71 -1.72
C TRP A 154 7.07 -0.60 -3.15
N VAL A 155 6.49 0.55 -3.55
CA VAL A 155 6.01 0.74 -4.93
C VAL A 155 7.19 0.90 -5.89
N SER A 156 8.23 1.63 -5.50
CA SER A 156 9.49 1.75 -6.25
C SER A 156 10.16 0.39 -6.43
N GLU A 157 10.21 -0.44 -5.37
CA GLU A 157 10.74 -1.81 -5.45
C GLU A 157 9.91 -2.69 -6.41
N LEU A 158 8.56 -2.62 -6.33
CA LEU A 158 7.68 -3.37 -7.22
C LEU A 158 7.83 -2.96 -8.69
N VAL A 159 8.06 -1.67 -8.97
CA VAL A 159 8.42 -1.19 -10.31
C VAL A 159 9.72 -1.84 -10.78
N GLY A 160 10.74 -1.92 -9.90
CA GLY A 160 12.00 -2.62 -10.19
C GLY A 160 11.81 -4.10 -10.48
N ILE A 161 11.01 -4.81 -9.66
CA ILE A 161 10.65 -6.22 -9.83
C ILE A 161 9.90 -6.44 -11.14
N ALA A 162 9.01 -5.53 -11.52
CA ALA A 162 8.29 -5.57 -12.80
C ALA A 162 9.17 -5.26 -14.02
N GLY A 163 10.45 -4.91 -13.83
CA GLY A 163 11.41 -4.60 -14.90
C GLY A 163 11.44 -3.14 -15.32
N GLY A 164 10.85 -2.22 -14.56
CA GLY A 164 10.95 -0.77 -14.74
C GLY A 164 12.12 -0.16 -13.96
N GLN A 165 12.27 1.16 -14.07
CA GLN A 165 13.22 1.96 -13.30
C GLN A 165 12.51 3.19 -12.77
N ASP A 166 12.35 3.30 -11.46
CA ASP A 166 11.87 4.53 -10.82
C ASP A 166 12.81 5.69 -11.15
N VAL A 167 12.25 6.85 -11.51
CA VAL A 167 13.05 8.04 -11.83
C VAL A 167 13.40 8.88 -10.60
N PHE A 168 12.82 8.57 -9.42
CA PHE A 168 13.12 9.21 -8.14
C PHE A 168 13.42 8.18 -7.02
N PRO A 169 14.35 7.22 -7.25
CA PRO A 169 14.62 6.18 -6.25
C PRO A 169 15.20 6.76 -4.96
N GLU A 170 15.87 7.91 -5.03
CA GLU A 170 16.41 8.63 -3.88
C GLU A 170 15.34 9.18 -2.94
N LEU A 171 14.14 9.45 -3.45
CA LEU A 171 12.99 9.88 -2.64
C LEU A 171 12.20 8.69 -2.11
N ALA A 172 12.15 7.61 -2.83
CA ALA A 172 11.38 6.42 -2.45
C ALA A 172 11.82 5.83 -1.10
N VAL A 173 13.10 6.01 -0.70
CA VAL A 173 13.62 5.58 0.60
C VAL A 173 13.15 6.46 1.76
N MET A 174 12.55 7.63 1.48
CA MET A 174 12.02 8.53 2.49
C MET A 174 10.65 8.03 2.97
N GLY A 175 10.54 7.74 4.27
CA GLY A 175 9.33 7.13 4.84
C GLY A 175 8.11 8.04 4.83
N ALA A 176 8.27 9.35 5.07
CA ALA A 176 7.16 10.28 5.16
C ALA A 176 6.84 10.94 3.81
N ALA A 177 5.55 11.09 3.51
CA ALA A 177 5.08 11.72 2.26
C ALA A 177 5.62 13.16 2.07
N ARG A 178 5.73 13.92 3.18
CA ARG A 178 6.27 15.30 3.15
C ARG A 178 7.71 15.37 2.64
N ASP A 179 8.49 14.31 2.80
CA ASP A 179 9.91 14.25 2.39
C ASP A 179 10.06 13.80 0.93
N ARG A 180 8.94 13.44 0.27
CA ARG A 180 8.86 13.01 -1.14
C ARG A 180 8.11 14.01 -2.04
N ILE A 181 7.89 15.25 -1.52
CA ILE A 181 7.25 16.31 -2.28
C ILE A 181 8.20 16.81 -3.39
N LEU A 182 7.64 16.94 -4.59
CA LEU A 182 8.31 17.46 -5.77
C LEU A 182 7.65 18.76 -6.25
N THR A 183 8.42 19.57 -6.94
CA THR A 183 7.86 20.58 -7.84
C THR A 183 7.67 19.97 -9.24
N PRO A 184 6.61 20.33 -9.98
CA PRO A 184 6.31 19.71 -11.28
C PRO A 184 7.47 19.81 -12.30
N ASN A 185 8.31 20.83 -12.23
CA ASN A 185 9.44 21.02 -13.13
C ASN A 185 10.63 20.05 -12.90
N GLN A 186 10.62 19.29 -11.80
CA GLN A 186 11.65 18.29 -11.53
C GLN A 186 11.44 16.99 -12.33
N VAL A 187 10.21 16.73 -12.81
CA VAL A 187 9.87 15.48 -13.51
C VAL A 187 10.34 15.46 -14.97
N PRO A 188 10.11 16.51 -15.80
CA PRO A 188 10.48 16.49 -17.22
C PRO A 188 11.97 16.17 -17.48
N PRO A 189 12.97 16.69 -16.72
CA PRO A 189 14.37 16.34 -16.93
C PRO A 189 14.69 14.85 -16.71
N ARG A 190 13.88 14.13 -15.93
CA ARG A 190 14.03 12.68 -15.72
C ARG A 190 13.46 11.87 -16.88
N ALA A 191 12.71 12.52 -17.80
CA ALA A 191 12.14 11.95 -19.02
C ALA A 191 11.46 10.58 -18.80
N PRO A 192 10.46 10.45 -17.89
CA PRO A 192 9.79 9.17 -17.68
C PRO A 192 9.05 8.73 -18.96
N GLU A 193 9.12 7.41 -19.23
CA GLU A 193 8.47 6.75 -20.37
C GLU A 193 7.10 6.19 -19.97
N VAL A 194 6.86 6.06 -18.66
CA VAL A 194 5.57 5.65 -18.08
C VAL A 194 5.31 6.48 -16.83
N ILE A 195 4.07 6.89 -16.62
CA ILE A 195 3.60 7.48 -15.37
C ILE A 195 2.60 6.51 -14.74
N LEU A 196 2.89 6.08 -13.52
CA LEU A 196 1.98 5.31 -12.67
C LEU A 196 1.43 6.27 -11.60
N ALA A 197 0.14 6.58 -11.69
CA ALA A 197 -0.50 7.48 -10.73
C ALA A 197 -1.48 6.72 -9.83
N SER A 198 -1.40 6.98 -8.53
CA SER A 198 -2.26 6.37 -7.53
C SER A 198 -2.58 7.37 -6.44
N TRP A 199 -3.75 8.03 -6.53
CA TRP A 199 -4.15 9.05 -5.56
C TRP A 199 -5.07 8.43 -4.51
N CYS A 200 -4.70 8.57 -3.24
CA CYS A 200 -5.42 7.94 -2.13
C CYS A 200 -6.86 8.48 -2.04
N GLY A 201 -7.85 7.57 -2.20
CA GLY A 201 -9.27 7.91 -2.11
C GLY A 201 -9.83 8.79 -3.22
N LYS A 202 -9.06 9.10 -4.25
CA LYS A 202 -9.39 10.03 -5.34
C LYS A 202 -9.07 9.40 -6.69
N LYS A 203 -9.94 9.62 -7.68
CA LYS A 203 -9.71 9.13 -9.05
C LYS A 203 -8.59 9.93 -9.71
N VAL A 204 -7.66 9.24 -10.35
CA VAL A 204 -6.65 9.85 -11.22
C VAL A 204 -7.32 10.41 -12.48
N VAL A 205 -6.89 11.60 -12.89
CA VAL A 205 -7.33 12.25 -14.12
C VAL A 205 -6.10 12.46 -15.02
N PRO A 206 -5.80 11.54 -15.95
CA PRO A 206 -4.59 11.60 -16.80
C PRO A 206 -4.44 12.93 -17.55
N ALA A 207 -5.55 13.51 -18.00
CA ALA A 207 -5.55 14.81 -18.68
C ALA A 207 -5.02 15.96 -17.80
N ARG A 208 -5.25 15.92 -16.46
CA ARG A 208 -4.68 16.92 -15.52
C ARG A 208 -3.17 16.76 -15.37
N ILE A 209 -2.67 15.52 -15.42
CA ILE A 209 -1.24 15.23 -15.39
C ILE A 209 -0.60 15.74 -16.67
N ALA A 210 -1.16 15.41 -17.82
CA ALA A 210 -0.66 15.80 -19.14
C ALA A 210 -0.68 17.32 -19.37
N ALA A 211 -1.63 18.04 -18.77
CA ALA A 211 -1.79 19.48 -18.94
C ALA A 211 -0.84 20.33 -18.05
N ARG A 212 0.03 19.71 -17.25
CA ARG A 212 0.99 20.45 -16.43
C ARG A 212 1.99 21.22 -17.30
N PRO A 213 2.33 22.47 -16.94
CA PRO A 213 3.28 23.26 -17.73
C PRO A 213 4.62 22.55 -17.92
N GLY A 214 5.08 22.45 -19.18
CA GLY A 214 6.34 21.82 -19.56
C GLY A 214 6.34 20.30 -19.57
N TRP A 215 5.17 19.65 -19.42
CA TRP A 215 5.07 18.18 -19.47
C TRP A 215 4.75 17.63 -20.87
N ASP A 216 4.45 18.46 -21.83
CA ASP A 216 4.21 18.11 -23.24
C ASP A 216 5.41 17.38 -23.89
N ALA A 217 6.64 17.70 -23.46
CA ALA A 217 7.86 17.03 -23.89
C ALA A 217 8.16 15.71 -23.17
N VAL A 218 7.44 15.37 -22.08
CA VAL A 218 7.64 14.14 -21.32
C VAL A 218 7.21 12.94 -22.18
N PRO A 219 8.08 11.93 -22.38
CA PRO A 219 7.75 10.77 -23.22
C PRO A 219 6.44 10.09 -22.84
N ALA A 220 6.20 9.86 -21.54
CA ALA A 220 4.96 9.24 -21.06
C ALA A 220 3.70 10.05 -21.41
N VAL A 221 3.79 11.39 -21.44
CA VAL A 221 2.67 12.27 -21.80
C VAL A 221 2.45 12.22 -23.31
N ARG A 222 3.51 12.40 -24.10
CA ARG A 222 3.45 12.38 -25.57
C ARG A 222 2.91 11.05 -26.09
N ASP A 223 3.34 9.93 -25.47
CA ASP A 223 2.99 8.57 -25.94
C ASP A 223 1.70 8.04 -25.25
N GLY A 224 1.03 8.87 -24.42
CA GLY A 224 -0.23 8.51 -23.74
C GLY A 224 -0.08 7.42 -22.66
N ARG A 225 1.13 7.22 -22.12
CA ARG A 225 1.44 6.17 -21.13
C ARG A 225 1.30 6.68 -19.69
N ILE A 226 0.10 7.17 -19.36
CA ILE A 226 -0.29 7.59 -18.03
C ILE A 226 -1.34 6.61 -17.51
N HIS A 227 -1.01 5.81 -16.52
CA HIS A 227 -1.84 4.73 -16.01
C HIS A 227 -2.26 4.98 -14.57
N GLU A 228 -3.58 4.84 -14.29
CA GLU A 228 -4.08 4.81 -12.92
C GLU A 228 -3.93 3.41 -12.33
N ILE A 229 -3.31 3.29 -11.16
CA ILE A 229 -3.42 2.11 -10.29
C ILE A 229 -4.25 2.51 -9.08
N LYS A 230 -5.32 1.77 -8.80
CA LYS A 230 -6.19 2.08 -7.67
C LYS A 230 -5.44 1.99 -6.35
N SER A 231 -5.60 2.99 -5.48
CA SER A 231 -4.88 3.08 -4.20
C SER A 231 -5.01 1.83 -3.30
N PRO A 232 -6.16 1.13 -3.21
CA PRO A 232 -6.24 -0.10 -2.43
C PRO A 232 -5.40 -1.26 -2.98
N LEU A 233 -4.90 -1.18 -4.21
CA LEU A 233 -4.06 -2.20 -4.81
C LEU A 233 -2.57 -1.97 -4.53
N ILE A 234 -2.14 -0.71 -4.34
CA ILE A 234 -0.71 -0.40 -4.39
C ILE A 234 -0.21 0.49 -3.23
N LEU A 235 -1.07 1.37 -2.66
CA LEU A 235 -0.65 2.26 -1.59
C LEU A 235 -0.78 1.65 -0.19
N GLN A 236 -1.30 0.43 -0.08
CA GLN A 236 -1.34 -0.31 1.17
C GLN A 236 -0.18 -1.30 1.19
N PRO A 237 0.73 -1.23 2.20
CA PRO A 237 1.88 -2.12 2.28
C PRO A 237 1.47 -3.52 2.79
N GLY A 238 0.77 -4.25 1.93
CA GLY A 238 0.18 -5.55 2.23
C GLY A 238 0.06 -6.46 1.02
N PRO A 239 -0.72 -7.57 1.15
CA PRO A 239 -0.84 -8.60 0.12
C PRO A 239 -1.30 -8.07 -1.23
N ALA A 240 -2.23 -7.09 -1.28
CA ALA A 240 -2.70 -6.50 -2.53
C ALA A 240 -1.57 -5.92 -3.38
N ALA A 241 -0.60 -5.25 -2.74
CA ALA A 241 0.54 -4.67 -3.45
C ALA A 241 1.41 -5.74 -4.12
N LEU A 242 1.57 -6.90 -3.47
CA LEU A 242 2.39 -8.03 -3.97
C LEU A 242 1.67 -8.88 -5.03
N THR A 243 0.37 -8.66 -5.25
CA THR A 243 -0.48 -9.41 -6.18
C THR A 243 -1.07 -8.49 -7.25
N ASP A 244 -2.31 -8.06 -7.10
CA ASP A 244 -3.04 -7.24 -8.08
C ASP A 244 -2.32 -5.92 -8.36
N GLY A 245 -1.63 -5.34 -7.36
CA GLY A 245 -0.82 -4.13 -7.53
C GLY A 245 0.38 -4.38 -8.45
N LEU A 246 1.14 -5.45 -8.20
CA LEU A 246 2.24 -5.86 -9.07
C LEU A 246 1.76 -6.18 -10.48
N ASP A 247 0.62 -6.88 -10.62
CA ASP A 247 0.03 -7.19 -11.93
C ASP A 247 -0.36 -5.92 -12.68
N ALA A 248 -0.93 -4.94 -11.99
CA ALA A 248 -1.25 -3.64 -12.59
C ALA A 248 0.01 -2.89 -13.08
N ILE A 249 1.12 -2.97 -12.33
CA ILE A 249 2.40 -2.40 -12.77
C ILE A 249 2.90 -3.13 -14.00
N VAL A 250 2.93 -4.48 -13.98
CA VAL A 250 3.37 -5.29 -15.14
C VAL A 250 2.53 -4.95 -16.37
N HIS A 251 1.21 -4.86 -16.22
CA HIS A 251 0.30 -4.48 -17.32
C HIS A 251 0.61 -3.07 -17.87
N ALA A 252 0.81 -2.09 -17.00
CA ALA A 252 1.12 -0.71 -17.40
C ALA A 252 2.46 -0.60 -18.16
N LEU A 253 3.45 -1.40 -17.76
CA LEU A 253 4.78 -1.39 -18.39
C LEU A 253 4.80 -2.15 -19.71
N TRP A 254 4.08 -3.29 -19.82
CA TRP A 254 4.27 -4.27 -20.88
C TRP A 254 3.00 -4.59 -21.68
N GLY A 255 1.82 -4.10 -21.29
CA GLY A 255 0.54 -4.32 -22.00
C GLY A 255 0.06 -5.78 -22.00
N LYS A 256 0.47 -6.59 -21.01
CA LYS A 256 0.15 -8.02 -20.91
C LYS A 256 -0.75 -8.30 -19.70
#